data_c5aecdae14b882f3ce90df257ce3603b
#
_entry.id   c5aecdae14b882f3ce90df257ce3603b
#
_cell.length_a   1.000
_cell.length_b   1.000
_cell.length_c   1.000
_cell.angle_alpha   90.00
_cell.angle_beta   90.00
_cell.angle_gamma   90.00
#
_symmetry.space_group_name_H-M   'P 1'
#
loop_
_entity.id
_entity.type
_entity.pdbx_description
1 polymer ?
#
loop_
_entity_poly.entity_id
_entity_poly.type
_entity_poly.pdbx_seq_one_letter_code
_entity_poly.pdbx_strand_id
1 'polypeptide(L)'
;TAMSVIENLPPGNVELRQAIARRYALQGITISPDEIVITAGALEALNLSLQAVTEPGDWVIVENPCFYGALQALERLRLKALSVATDIKEGIDLQALELALQEYPVKACWLMTNSQNPLGFTLTPQKKVRLVALLNQYNVTLIEDDVYSELYFGREKPLPAKAWDRHDGVLHCSSFSKCLVPGFRIGWVAAGKHARKIQRLQLMSTLSTSSPMQLALVDYLSTRRYDAHLRRLRRQLAERKQRAWQ
;
A
#
# COMPACT_ATOMS: atom_id res chain seq x y z
N THR A 1 32.53 8.39 1.81
CA THR A 1 33.19 9.20 0.83
C THR A 1 32.16 9.71 -0.15
N ALA A 2 32.19 9.53 -1.46
CA ALA A 2 31.21 10.17 -2.37
C ALA A 2 29.73 9.80 -2.11
N MET A 3 29.44 8.60 -1.59
CA MET A 3 28.08 8.15 -1.30
C MET A 3 27.40 8.85 -0.12
N SER A 4 28.15 9.44 0.79
CA SER A 4 27.58 10.13 1.96
C SER A 4 27.02 11.51 1.67
N VAL A 5 27.23 12.03 0.47
CA VAL A 5 26.79 13.38 0.04
C VAL A 5 25.58 13.31 -0.90
N ILE A 6 25.19 12.11 -1.36
CA ILE A 6 24.06 11.95 -2.26
C ILE A 6 22.77 11.91 -1.43
N GLU A 7 22.00 12.98 -1.50
CA GLU A 7 20.67 13.05 -0.92
C GLU A 7 19.62 12.67 -1.98
N ASN A 8 18.88 11.61 -1.71
CA ASN A 8 17.76 11.23 -2.57
C ASN A 8 16.49 11.94 -2.10
N LEU A 9 16.34 13.19 -2.50
CA LEU A 9 15.11 13.95 -2.25
C LEU A 9 13.87 13.28 -2.88
N PRO A 10 12.65 13.62 -2.45
CA PRO A 10 11.45 13.08 -3.09
C PRO A 10 11.48 13.30 -4.61
N PRO A 11 11.09 12.32 -5.40
CA PRO A 11 10.42 11.06 -5.02
C PRO A 11 11.34 9.92 -4.59
N GLY A 12 12.62 10.14 -4.39
CA GLY A 12 13.58 9.13 -3.99
C GLY A 12 14.44 8.60 -5.14
N ASN A 13 15.32 7.67 -4.83
CA ASN A 13 16.30 7.13 -5.76
C ASN A 13 15.64 6.58 -7.04
N VAL A 14 16.13 7.04 -8.20
CA VAL A 14 15.54 6.69 -9.51
C VAL A 14 15.66 5.20 -9.80
N GLU A 15 16.79 4.58 -9.48
CA GLU A 15 17.01 3.15 -9.75
C GLU A 15 16.11 2.28 -8.85
N LEU A 16 15.87 2.69 -7.60
CA LEU A 16 14.93 2.02 -6.70
C LEU A 16 13.51 2.12 -7.24
N ARG A 17 13.08 3.29 -7.69
CA ARG A 17 11.73 3.47 -8.28
C ARG A 17 11.57 2.64 -9.56
N GLN A 18 12.59 2.57 -10.40
CA GLN A 18 12.61 1.70 -11.58
C GLN A 18 12.55 0.21 -11.19
N ALA A 19 13.26 -0.21 -10.14
CA ALA A 19 13.21 -1.58 -9.65
C ALA A 19 11.80 -1.94 -9.15
N ILE A 20 11.14 -1.04 -8.42
CA ILE A 20 9.76 -1.22 -7.98
C ILE A 20 8.79 -1.28 -9.17
N ALA A 21 8.94 -0.39 -10.14
CA ALA A 21 8.12 -0.41 -11.37
C ALA A 21 8.26 -1.74 -12.14
N ARG A 22 9.48 -2.29 -12.22
CA ARG A 22 9.71 -3.62 -12.82
C ARG A 22 8.99 -4.73 -12.07
N ARG A 23 8.91 -4.65 -10.74
CA ARG A 23 8.15 -5.63 -9.94
C ARG A 23 6.66 -5.57 -10.21
N TYR A 24 6.09 -4.39 -10.39
CA TYR A 24 4.70 -4.25 -10.88
C TYR A 24 4.52 -4.88 -12.26
N ALA A 25 5.47 -4.63 -13.17
CA ALA A 25 5.42 -5.18 -14.53
C ALA A 25 5.44 -6.71 -14.56
N LEU A 26 6.12 -7.37 -13.62
CA LEU A 26 6.08 -8.84 -13.47
C LEU A 26 4.67 -9.37 -13.14
N GLN A 27 3.79 -8.55 -12.61
CA GLN A 27 2.38 -8.87 -12.38
C GLN A 27 1.45 -8.31 -13.48
N GLY A 28 2.00 -7.81 -14.57
CA GLY A 28 1.22 -7.20 -15.65
C GLY A 28 0.67 -5.81 -15.35
N ILE A 29 1.21 -5.14 -14.34
CA ILE A 29 0.79 -3.79 -13.94
C ILE A 29 1.80 -2.78 -14.47
N THR A 30 1.36 -1.85 -15.33
CA THR A 30 2.21 -0.79 -15.87
C THR A 30 2.13 0.45 -14.99
N ILE A 31 3.23 0.77 -14.31
CA ILE A 31 3.37 1.97 -13.48
C ILE A 31 4.67 2.66 -13.88
N SER A 32 4.60 3.95 -14.19
CA SER A 32 5.79 4.76 -14.43
C SER A 32 6.59 4.94 -13.14
N PRO A 33 7.93 4.89 -13.18
CA PRO A 33 8.76 5.26 -12.03
C PRO A 33 8.46 6.65 -11.46
N ASP A 34 7.95 7.57 -12.29
CA ASP A 34 7.59 8.93 -11.86
C ASP A 34 6.30 8.99 -11.04
N GLU A 35 5.49 7.92 -11.06
CA GLU A 35 4.30 7.77 -10.21
C GLU A 35 4.62 7.18 -8.84
N ILE A 36 5.87 6.77 -8.60
CA ILE A 36 6.31 6.12 -7.36
C ILE A 36 7.05 7.12 -6.48
N VAL A 37 6.63 7.20 -5.22
CA VAL A 37 7.30 8.00 -4.19
C VAL A 37 7.83 7.07 -3.10
N ILE A 38 9.14 7.10 -2.87
CA ILE A 38 9.79 6.32 -1.80
C ILE A 38 9.56 7.01 -0.46
N THR A 39 9.16 6.22 0.54
CA THR A 39 8.80 6.70 1.87
C THR A 39 9.57 6.00 2.98
N ALA A 40 9.55 6.57 4.17
CA ALA A 40 10.11 5.97 5.38
C ALA A 40 9.16 4.90 5.95
N GLY A 41 8.95 3.83 5.18
CA GLY A 41 8.01 2.76 5.47
C GLY A 41 6.59 3.02 4.96
N ALA A 42 5.75 1.99 5.06
CA ALA A 42 4.37 2.03 4.56
C ALA A 42 3.49 3.02 5.31
N LEU A 43 3.71 3.21 6.62
CA LEU A 43 2.88 4.12 7.41
C LEU A 43 3.02 5.57 6.95
N GLU A 44 4.22 6.01 6.57
CA GLU A 44 4.40 7.32 5.93
C GLU A 44 3.69 7.38 4.58
N ALA A 45 3.79 6.35 3.75
CA ALA A 45 3.08 6.28 2.48
C ALA A 45 1.56 6.43 2.64
N LEU A 46 0.99 5.74 3.64
CA LEU A 46 -0.44 5.80 3.96
C LEU A 46 -0.87 7.17 4.48
N ASN A 47 -0.09 7.76 5.39
CA ASN A 47 -0.36 9.10 5.93
C ASN A 47 -0.27 10.19 4.86
N LEU A 48 0.76 10.15 4.02
CA LEU A 48 0.91 11.11 2.91
C LEU A 48 -0.21 10.95 1.87
N SER A 49 -0.65 9.73 1.63
CA SER A 49 -1.78 9.44 0.74
C SER A 49 -3.07 10.05 1.27
N LEU A 50 -3.37 9.88 2.56
CA LEU A 50 -4.52 10.53 3.21
C LEU A 50 -4.45 12.05 3.08
N GLN A 51 -3.31 12.65 3.40
CA GLN A 51 -3.12 14.10 3.31
C GLN A 51 -3.28 14.64 1.89
N ALA A 52 -2.91 13.84 0.89
CA ALA A 52 -3.00 14.24 -0.51
C ALA A 52 -4.45 14.31 -1.02
N VAL A 53 -5.36 13.51 -0.49
CA VAL A 53 -6.72 13.33 -1.02
C VAL A 53 -7.83 13.77 -0.07
N THR A 54 -7.49 14.23 1.15
CA THR A 54 -8.47 14.64 2.16
C THR A 54 -8.09 15.98 2.78
N GLU A 55 -9.11 16.64 3.37
CA GLU A 55 -8.99 17.81 4.24
C GLU A 55 -9.55 17.45 5.63
N PRO A 56 -9.12 18.16 6.72
CA PRO A 56 -9.69 17.94 8.04
C PRO A 56 -11.22 18.04 8.02
N GLY A 57 -11.88 17.07 8.68
CA GLY A 57 -13.34 16.95 8.69
C GLY A 57 -13.93 16.04 7.62
N ASP A 58 -13.14 15.61 6.66
CA ASP A 58 -13.60 14.68 5.62
C ASP A 58 -13.87 13.27 6.18
N TRP A 59 -14.81 12.58 5.56
CA TRP A 59 -15.12 11.18 5.84
C TRP A 59 -14.20 10.24 5.10
N VAL A 60 -13.66 9.26 5.83
CA VAL A 60 -12.84 8.15 5.29
C VAL A 60 -13.44 6.83 5.73
N ILE A 61 -13.71 5.97 4.77
CA ILE A 61 -14.19 4.60 5.04
C ILE A 61 -13.03 3.71 5.44
N VAL A 62 -13.25 2.89 6.47
CA VAL A 62 -12.35 1.84 6.94
C VAL A 62 -13.11 0.53 7.11
N GLU A 63 -12.38 -0.57 7.11
CA GLU A 63 -12.92 -1.90 7.45
C GLU A 63 -13.24 -1.98 8.96
N ASN A 64 -14.09 -2.93 9.32
CA ASN A 64 -14.40 -3.21 10.73
C ASN A 64 -14.34 -4.74 10.99
N PRO A 65 -13.30 -5.24 11.68
CA PRO A 65 -12.17 -4.49 12.24
C PRO A 65 -11.13 -4.08 11.20
N CYS A 66 -10.35 -3.05 11.53
CA CYS A 66 -9.23 -2.58 10.72
C CYS A 66 -7.92 -2.57 11.54
N PHE A 67 -6.83 -2.32 10.83
CA PHE A 67 -5.54 -2.06 11.46
C PHE A 67 -5.63 -0.83 12.38
N TYR A 68 -5.22 -1.00 13.64
CA TYR A 68 -5.32 0.06 14.66
C TYR A 68 -4.65 1.38 14.27
N GLY A 69 -3.49 1.30 13.58
CA GLY A 69 -2.78 2.48 13.09
C GLY A 69 -3.56 3.33 12.10
N ALA A 70 -4.55 2.74 11.40
CA ALA A 70 -5.44 3.50 10.53
C ALA A 70 -6.29 4.49 11.33
N LEU A 71 -6.92 4.05 12.40
CA LEU A 71 -7.76 4.92 13.25
C LEU A 71 -6.93 6.05 13.88
N GLN A 72 -5.72 5.75 14.33
CA GLN A 72 -4.82 6.78 14.87
C GLN A 72 -4.41 7.81 13.82
N ALA A 73 -4.14 7.38 12.59
CA ALA A 73 -3.80 8.29 11.50
C ALA A 73 -4.98 9.21 11.15
N LEU A 74 -6.19 8.66 11.09
CA LEU A 74 -7.41 9.45 10.85
C LEU A 74 -7.65 10.49 11.95
N GLU A 75 -7.53 10.08 13.21
CA GLU A 75 -7.67 10.98 14.37
C GLU A 75 -6.64 12.12 14.31
N ARG A 76 -5.37 11.79 14.06
CA ARG A 76 -4.30 12.81 13.97
C ARG A 76 -4.55 13.81 12.85
N LEU A 77 -5.11 13.39 11.73
CA LEU A 77 -5.44 14.25 10.60
C LEU A 77 -6.81 14.90 10.71
N ARG A 78 -7.51 14.73 11.85
CA ARG A 78 -8.86 15.25 12.12
C ARG A 78 -9.89 14.81 11.08
N LEU A 79 -9.74 13.57 10.60
CA LEU A 79 -10.67 12.91 9.69
C LEU A 79 -11.73 12.15 10.47
N LYS A 80 -12.87 11.94 9.84
CA LYS A 80 -13.99 11.15 10.39
C LYS A 80 -13.93 9.74 9.85
N ALA A 81 -13.81 8.75 10.72
CA ALA A 81 -13.84 7.34 10.33
C ALA A 81 -15.29 6.86 10.17
N LEU A 82 -15.57 6.23 9.04
CA LEU A 82 -16.82 5.54 8.77
C LEU A 82 -16.52 4.06 8.57
N SER A 83 -16.96 3.22 9.51
CA SER A 83 -16.75 1.78 9.43
C SER A 83 -17.78 1.12 8.53
N VAL A 84 -17.33 0.22 7.67
CA VAL A 84 -18.19 -0.60 6.82
C VAL A 84 -18.06 -2.07 7.22
N ALA A 85 -19.18 -2.79 7.23
CA ALA A 85 -19.23 -4.20 7.61
C ALA A 85 -18.25 -5.04 6.78
N THR A 86 -17.48 -5.89 7.47
CA THR A 86 -16.40 -6.68 6.90
C THR A 86 -16.53 -8.13 7.37
N ASP A 87 -16.71 -9.04 6.41
CA ASP A 87 -16.78 -10.47 6.69
C ASP A 87 -15.37 -11.05 6.82
N ILE A 88 -15.23 -12.03 7.71
CA ILE A 88 -13.92 -12.66 7.99
C ILE A 88 -13.32 -13.42 6.78
N LYS A 89 -14.16 -13.87 5.85
CA LYS A 89 -13.75 -14.61 4.66
C LYS A 89 -13.84 -13.77 3.40
N GLU A 90 -14.98 -13.09 3.24
CA GLU A 90 -15.31 -12.35 2.02
C GLU A 90 -14.80 -10.92 2.00
N GLY A 91 -14.38 -10.38 3.14
CA GLY A 91 -13.90 -9.02 3.29
C GLY A 91 -15.02 -7.98 3.33
N ILE A 92 -14.74 -6.77 2.87
CA ILE A 92 -15.70 -5.66 2.92
C ILE A 92 -17.00 -5.98 2.16
N ASP A 93 -18.14 -5.69 2.77
CA ASP A 93 -19.45 -5.81 2.13
C ASP A 93 -19.66 -4.67 1.14
N LEU A 94 -19.69 -4.99 -0.16
CA LEU A 94 -19.84 -3.99 -1.22
C LEU A 94 -21.20 -3.31 -1.25
N GLN A 95 -22.27 -3.96 -0.76
CA GLN A 95 -23.59 -3.32 -0.64
C GLN A 95 -23.59 -2.30 0.50
N ALA A 96 -23.03 -2.67 1.64
CA ALA A 96 -22.86 -1.74 2.75
C ALA A 96 -21.94 -0.56 2.38
N LEU A 97 -20.88 -0.82 1.61
CA LEU A 97 -20.00 0.22 1.07
C LEU A 97 -20.79 1.18 0.19
N GLU A 98 -21.56 0.69 -0.75
CA GLU A 98 -22.36 1.53 -1.65
C GLU A 98 -23.36 2.41 -0.90
N LEU A 99 -24.06 1.86 0.09
CA LEU A 99 -24.96 2.63 0.95
C LEU A 99 -24.21 3.75 1.68
N ALA A 100 -23.02 3.46 2.23
CA ALA A 100 -22.21 4.48 2.89
C ALA A 100 -21.77 5.59 1.93
N LEU A 101 -21.42 5.24 0.69
CA LEU A 101 -21.05 6.20 -0.36
C LEU A 101 -22.24 7.07 -0.79
N GLN A 102 -23.47 6.53 -0.73
CA GLN A 102 -24.68 7.30 -1.03
C GLN A 102 -25.09 8.25 0.09
N GLU A 103 -24.88 7.84 1.34
CA GLU A 103 -25.34 8.58 2.52
C GLU A 103 -24.35 9.64 3.02
N TYR A 104 -23.04 9.45 2.79
CA TYR A 104 -22.00 10.31 3.32
C TYR A 104 -21.09 10.85 2.22
N PRO A 105 -20.60 12.09 2.34
CA PRO A 105 -19.67 12.69 1.38
C PRO A 105 -18.24 12.15 1.61
N VAL A 106 -18.06 10.86 1.36
CA VAL A 106 -16.79 10.15 1.55
C VAL A 106 -15.76 10.63 0.54
N LYS A 107 -14.53 10.89 0.98
CA LYS A 107 -13.40 11.30 0.13
C LYS A 107 -12.43 10.19 -0.18
N ALA A 108 -12.23 9.27 0.75
CA ALA A 108 -11.29 8.18 0.60
C ALA A 108 -11.76 6.92 1.34
N CYS A 109 -11.22 5.78 0.93
CA CYS A 109 -11.29 4.51 1.65
C CYS A 109 -9.87 4.04 1.93
N TRP A 110 -9.60 3.61 3.16
CA TRP A 110 -8.37 2.91 3.52
C TRP A 110 -8.69 1.44 3.73
N LEU A 111 -8.27 0.58 2.81
CA LEU A 111 -8.57 -0.85 2.82
C LEU A 111 -7.31 -1.68 2.61
N MET A 112 -7.31 -2.89 3.18
CA MET A 112 -6.35 -3.95 2.89
C MET A 112 -7.03 -5.02 2.03
N THR A 113 -6.70 -5.11 0.77
CA THR A 113 -7.33 -6.06 -0.17
C THR A 113 -6.67 -7.43 -0.16
N ASN A 114 -5.44 -7.53 0.37
CA ASN A 114 -4.66 -8.76 0.50
C ASN A 114 -4.21 -8.97 1.93
N SER A 115 -4.38 -10.20 2.45
CA SER A 115 -3.92 -10.59 3.80
C SER A 115 -4.27 -9.55 4.87
N GLN A 116 -5.53 -9.21 4.95
CA GLN A 116 -6.04 -8.12 5.80
C GLN A 116 -5.68 -8.34 7.27
N ASN A 117 -5.24 -7.30 7.91
CA ASN A 117 -4.98 -7.27 9.35
C ASN A 117 -6.18 -6.61 10.07
N PRO A 118 -6.91 -7.30 10.96
CA PRO A 118 -6.51 -8.57 11.62
C PRO A 118 -7.15 -9.86 11.06
N LEU A 119 -8.03 -9.80 10.08
CA LEU A 119 -8.88 -10.95 9.71
C LEU A 119 -8.20 -11.96 8.77
N GLY A 120 -7.17 -11.57 8.04
CA GLY A 120 -6.37 -12.47 7.20
C GLY A 120 -6.97 -12.82 5.84
N PHE A 121 -8.11 -12.27 5.45
CA PHE A 121 -8.72 -12.51 4.13
C PHE A 121 -7.91 -11.85 3.00
N THR A 122 -8.11 -12.36 1.80
CA THR A 122 -7.70 -11.72 0.54
C THR A 122 -8.92 -11.64 -0.35
N LEU A 123 -9.24 -10.45 -0.85
CA LEU A 123 -10.37 -10.26 -1.78
C LEU A 123 -10.12 -11.02 -3.08
N THR A 124 -11.16 -11.59 -3.65
CA THR A 124 -11.09 -12.18 -4.99
C THR A 124 -10.80 -11.13 -6.06
N PRO A 125 -10.20 -11.51 -7.20
CA PRO A 125 -10.01 -10.58 -8.32
C PRO A 125 -11.32 -9.93 -8.75
N GLN A 126 -12.42 -10.67 -8.82
CA GLN A 126 -13.75 -10.18 -9.20
C GLN A 126 -14.24 -9.11 -8.23
N LYS A 127 -14.03 -9.32 -6.93
CA LYS A 127 -14.42 -8.34 -5.90
C LYS A 127 -13.55 -7.08 -5.97
N LYS A 128 -12.27 -7.21 -6.24
CA LYS A 128 -11.37 -6.06 -6.44
C LYS A 128 -11.80 -5.20 -7.64
N VAL A 129 -12.16 -5.84 -8.75
CA VAL A 129 -12.69 -5.15 -9.94
C VAL A 129 -13.94 -4.34 -9.58
N ARG A 130 -14.91 -4.97 -8.89
CA ARG A 130 -16.15 -4.31 -8.45
C ARG A 130 -15.88 -3.18 -7.47
N LEU A 131 -14.97 -3.38 -6.53
CA LEU A 131 -14.56 -2.36 -5.55
C LEU A 131 -14.01 -1.12 -6.25
N VAL A 132 -13.06 -1.29 -7.16
CA VAL A 132 -12.44 -0.18 -7.90
C VAL A 132 -13.48 0.55 -8.75
N ALA A 133 -14.34 -0.18 -9.44
CA ALA A 133 -15.41 0.42 -10.25
C ALA A 133 -16.40 1.22 -9.39
N LEU A 134 -16.81 0.68 -8.24
CA LEU A 134 -17.74 1.35 -7.33
C LEU A 134 -17.14 2.65 -6.77
N LEU A 135 -15.91 2.62 -6.26
CA LEU A 135 -15.25 3.81 -5.73
C LEU A 135 -15.04 4.86 -6.81
N ASN A 136 -14.70 4.44 -8.01
CA ASN A 136 -14.54 5.34 -9.14
C ASN A 136 -15.85 6.01 -9.55
N GLN A 137 -16.95 5.30 -9.50
CA GLN A 137 -18.29 5.84 -9.76
C GLN A 137 -18.64 7.01 -8.82
N TYR A 138 -18.23 6.93 -7.56
CA TYR A 138 -18.46 7.97 -6.55
C TYR A 138 -17.29 8.96 -6.42
N ASN A 139 -16.28 8.86 -7.28
CA ASN A 139 -15.07 9.70 -7.24
C ASN A 139 -14.36 9.65 -5.87
N VAL A 140 -14.27 8.46 -5.29
CA VAL A 140 -13.63 8.20 -4.00
C VAL A 140 -12.29 7.51 -4.23
N THR A 141 -11.23 8.02 -3.64
CA THR A 141 -9.89 7.45 -3.74
C THR A 141 -9.75 6.23 -2.83
N LEU A 142 -9.24 5.13 -3.37
CA LEU A 142 -8.80 3.99 -2.60
C LEU A 142 -7.34 4.15 -2.17
N ILE A 143 -7.11 4.16 -0.87
CA ILE A 143 -5.77 4.02 -0.29
C ILE A 143 -5.61 2.55 0.05
N GLU A 144 -4.88 1.83 -0.79
CA GLU A 144 -4.67 0.40 -0.67
C GLU A 144 -3.42 0.10 0.14
N ASP A 145 -3.61 -0.45 1.34
CA ASP A 145 -2.55 -0.90 2.23
C ASP A 145 -2.21 -2.36 1.91
N ASP A 146 -1.04 -2.59 1.32
CA ASP A 146 -0.64 -3.90 0.80
C ASP A 146 0.74 -4.34 1.32
N VAL A 147 0.96 -4.20 2.61
CA VAL A 147 2.25 -4.48 3.26
C VAL A 147 2.59 -5.97 3.36
N TYR A 148 1.62 -6.86 3.20
CA TYR A 148 1.81 -8.31 3.29
C TYR A 148 1.76 -9.03 1.94
N SER A 149 1.69 -8.32 0.84
CA SER A 149 1.49 -8.91 -0.50
C SER A 149 2.52 -9.96 -0.90
N GLU A 150 3.76 -9.85 -0.42
CA GLU A 150 4.83 -10.83 -0.69
C GLU A 150 4.75 -12.09 0.17
N LEU A 151 3.91 -12.10 1.21
CA LEU A 151 3.80 -13.18 2.21
C LEU A 151 2.55 -14.06 1.95
N TYR A 152 2.30 -14.39 0.70
CA TYR A 152 1.15 -15.20 0.29
C TYR A 152 1.42 -16.70 0.44
N PHE A 153 0.33 -17.48 0.59
CA PHE A 153 0.36 -18.95 0.75
C PHE A 153 0.01 -19.71 -0.53
N GLY A 154 -0.58 -19.06 -1.52
CA GLY A 154 -0.94 -19.65 -2.81
C GLY A 154 0.24 -19.87 -3.74
N ARG A 155 -0.04 -20.32 -4.93
CA ARG A 155 0.97 -20.51 -5.99
C ARG A 155 1.39 -19.19 -6.62
N GLU A 156 0.47 -18.25 -6.69
CA GLU A 156 0.66 -16.95 -7.33
C GLU A 156 0.46 -15.82 -6.32
N LYS A 157 1.22 -14.75 -6.52
CA LYS A 157 1.06 -13.53 -5.75
C LYS A 157 -0.29 -12.89 -6.08
N PRO A 158 -1.15 -12.58 -5.08
CA PRO A 158 -2.40 -11.90 -5.36
C PRO A 158 -2.15 -10.50 -5.95
N LEU A 159 -2.93 -10.16 -6.97
CA LEU A 159 -2.88 -8.82 -7.55
C LEU A 159 -3.48 -7.80 -6.58
N PRO A 160 -2.88 -6.60 -6.45
CA PRO A 160 -3.52 -5.50 -5.75
C PRO A 160 -4.71 -4.98 -6.55
N ALA A 161 -5.63 -4.28 -5.89
CA ALA A 161 -6.74 -3.58 -6.57
C ALA A 161 -6.22 -2.54 -7.59
N LYS A 162 -5.03 -1.99 -7.36
CA LYS A 162 -4.31 -1.11 -8.29
C LYS A 162 -4.20 -1.68 -9.70
N ALA A 163 -4.19 -3.01 -9.87
CA ALA A 163 -4.11 -3.65 -11.18
C ALA A 163 -5.28 -3.29 -12.11
N TRP A 164 -6.43 -2.93 -11.55
CA TRP A 164 -7.64 -2.56 -12.30
C TRP A 164 -7.94 -1.06 -12.28
N ASP A 165 -7.01 -0.27 -11.74
CA ASP A 165 -7.12 1.18 -11.70
C ASP A 165 -6.82 1.79 -13.07
N ARG A 166 -7.83 2.45 -13.66
CA ARG A 166 -7.71 3.11 -14.96
C ARG A 166 -7.92 4.62 -14.90
N HIS A 167 -8.13 5.16 -13.70
CA HIS A 167 -8.50 6.56 -13.49
C HIS A 167 -7.68 7.26 -12.41
N ASP A 168 -6.52 6.68 -12.04
CA ASP A 168 -5.70 7.15 -10.91
C ASP A 168 -6.48 7.27 -9.59
N GLY A 169 -7.44 6.35 -9.40
CA GLY A 169 -8.28 6.30 -8.21
C GLY A 169 -7.72 5.44 -7.07
N VAL A 170 -6.62 4.71 -7.29
CA VAL A 170 -5.98 3.85 -6.30
C VAL A 170 -4.56 4.32 -6.00
N LEU A 171 -4.30 4.63 -4.74
CA LEU A 171 -2.96 4.86 -4.18
C LEU A 171 -2.50 3.55 -3.52
N HIS A 172 -1.57 2.84 -4.16
CA HIS A 172 -1.07 1.56 -3.67
C HIS A 172 0.17 1.77 -2.79
N CYS A 173 0.05 1.43 -1.50
CA CYS A 173 1.09 1.59 -0.50
C CYS A 173 1.64 0.24 -0.06
N SER A 174 2.97 0.12 -0.03
CA SER A 174 3.63 -1.09 0.44
C SER A 174 5.01 -0.79 1.03
N SER A 175 5.72 -1.82 1.46
CA SER A 175 7.06 -1.66 2.01
C SER A 175 7.87 -2.94 1.91
N PHE A 176 9.19 -2.81 2.14
CA PHE A 176 10.10 -3.93 2.30
C PHE A 176 10.22 -4.44 3.76
N SER A 177 9.62 -3.74 4.72
CA SER A 177 9.82 -4.00 6.16
C SER A 177 9.31 -5.37 6.61
N LYS A 178 8.21 -5.85 6.03
CA LYS A 178 7.59 -7.13 6.42
C LYS A 178 8.26 -8.35 5.79
N CYS A 179 8.92 -8.17 4.67
CA CYS A 179 9.55 -9.25 3.92
C CYS A 179 11.09 -9.24 3.95
N LEU A 180 11.72 -8.15 4.37
CA LEU A 180 13.18 -8.07 4.55
C LEU A 180 13.54 -7.81 6.01
N VAL A 181 13.86 -6.55 6.32
CA VAL A 181 14.30 -6.12 7.64
C VAL A 181 13.45 -4.93 8.09
N PRO A 182 12.73 -5.03 9.20
CA PRO A 182 11.93 -3.93 9.73
C PRO A 182 12.71 -2.62 9.91
N GLY A 183 13.98 -2.72 10.27
CA GLY A 183 14.86 -1.56 10.47
C GLY A 183 15.23 -0.77 9.21
N PHE A 184 15.01 -1.31 8.02
CA PHE A 184 15.30 -0.58 6.77
C PHE A 184 14.38 0.62 6.56
N ARG A 185 13.17 0.54 7.08
CA ARG A 185 12.19 1.65 7.00
C ARG A 185 12.07 2.22 5.59
N ILE A 186 11.94 1.38 4.59
CA ILE A 186 11.68 1.76 3.21
C ILE A 186 10.33 1.22 2.76
N GLY A 187 9.47 2.13 2.35
CA GLY A 187 8.20 1.86 1.72
C GLY A 187 8.03 2.73 0.48
N TRP A 188 6.88 2.65 -0.13
CA TRP A 188 6.52 3.46 -1.29
C TRP A 188 5.02 3.59 -1.45
N VAL A 189 4.64 4.57 -2.24
CA VAL A 189 3.29 4.67 -2.80
C VAL A 189 3.38 4.80 -4.31
N ALA A 190 2.60 3.99 -5.01
CA ALA A 190 2.30 4.17 -6.43
C ALA A 190 1.09 5.11 -6.52
N ALA A 191 1.36 6.37 -6.78
CA ALA A 191 0.46 7.48 -6.49
C ALA A 191 -0.24 8.08 -7.73
N GLY A 192 0.12 7.64 -8.93
CA GLY A 192 -0.44 8.16 -10.18
C GLY A 192 -0.35 9.70 -10.24
N LYS A 193 -1.45 10.35 -10.56
CA LYS A 193 -1.55 11.83 -10.62
C LYS A 193 -1.25 12.55 -9.30
N HIS A 194 -1.33 11.87 -8.17
CA HIS A 194 -1.07 12.44 -6.85
C HIS A 194 0.42 12.47 -6.47
N ALA A 195 1.30 11.90 -7.28
CA ALA A 195 2.72 11.76 -6.97
C ALA A 195 3.39 13.09 -6.62
N ARG A 196 3.15 14.15 -7.38
CA ARG A 196 3.73 15.48 -7.12
C ARG A 196 3.27 16.08 -5.79
N LYS A 197 1.99 15.94 -5.46
CA LYS A 197 1.46 16.44 -4.19
C LYS A 197 2.06 15.69 -3.00
N ILE A 198 2.18 14.37 -3.11
CA ILE A 198 2.81 13.52 -2.09
C ILE A 198 4.29 13.88 -1.92
N GLN A 199 5.03 14.12 -3.00
CA GLN A 199 6.41 14.58 -2.92
C GLN A 199 6.56 15.88 -2.12
N ARG A 200 5.68 16.85 -2.37
CA ARG A 200 5.69 18.13 -1.63
C ARG A 200 5.38 17.93 -0.16
N LEU A 201 4.40 17.10 0.17
CA LEU A 201 4.03 16.79 1.55
C LEU A 201 5.19 16.11 2.29
N GLN A 202 5.87 15.16 1.64
CA GLN A 202 7.03 14.48 2.20
C GLN A 202 8.20 15.45 2.42
N LEU A 203 8.49 16.32 1.46
CA LEU A 203 9.54 17.31 1.55
C LEU A 203 9.35 18.22 2.77
N MET A 204 8.10 18.56 3.08
CA MET A 204 7.75 19.46 4.20
C MET A 204 7.66 18.74 5.55
N SER A 205 7.67 17.39 5.58
CA SER A 205 7.55 16.62 6.82
C SER A 205 8.85 15.91 7.22
N THR A 206 9.34 15.02 6.39
CA THR A 206 10.52 14.18 6.67
C THR A 206 11.70 14.45 5.77
N LEU A 207 11.56 15.36 4.80
CA LEU A 207 12.49 15.69 3.74
C LEU A 207 12.70 14.53 2.76
N SER A 208 13.32 13.45 3.23
CA SER A 208 13.57 12.23 2.43
C SER A 208 13.77 11.03 3.35
N THR A 209 13.75 9.83 2.78
CA THR A 209 14.14 8.63 3.50
C THR A 209 15.62 8.30 3.28
N SER A 210 16.18 7.42 4.10
CA SER A 210 17.60 7.07 4.13
C SER A 210 18.18 6.71 2.77
N SER A 211 19.06 7.55 2.23
CA SER A 211 19.76 7.29 0.96
C SER A 211 20.62 6.02 0.98
N PRO A 212 21.40 5.72 2.03
CA PRO A 212 22.15 4.47 2.10
C PRO A 212 21.26 3.23 2.04
N MET A 213 20.08 3.26 2.67
CA MET A 213 19.15 2.14 2.63
C MET A 213 18.50 1.98 1.25
N GLN A 214 18.19 3.08 0.56
CA GLN A 214 17.69 3.02 -0.81
C GLN A 214 18.72 2.39 -1.75
N LEU A 215 19.99 2.79 -1.67
CA LEU A 215 21.08 2.24 -2.49
C LEU A 215 21.33 0.75 -2.17
N ALA A 216 21.31 0.36 -0.90
CA ALA A 216 21.44 -1.03 -0.50
C ALA A 216 20.31 -1.91 -1.06
N LEU A 217 19.08 -1.38 -1.11
CA LEU A 217 17.96 -2.08 -1.72
C LEU A 217 18.10 -2.20 -3.24
N VAL A 218 18.57 -1.17 -3.92
CA VAL A 218 18.87 -1.23 -5.38
C VAL A 218 19.79 -2.39 -5.67
N ASP A 219 20.91 -2.47 -4.96
CA ASP A 219 21.88 -3.57 -5.12
C ASP A 219 21.26 -4.93 -4.85
N TYR A 220 20.50 -5.05 -3.76
CA TYR A 220 19.86 -6.30 -3.38
C TYR A 220 18.77 -6.75 -4.36
N LEU A 221 17.96 -5.82 -4.86
CA LEU A 221 16.89 -6.10 -5.84
C LEU A 221 17.44 -6.40 -7.24
N SER A 222 18.64 -5.93 -7.58
CA SER A 222 19.30 -6.23 -8.85
C SER A 222 19.76 -7.69 -8.96
N THR A 223 19.84 -8.38 -7.83
CA THR A 223 20.26 -9.78 -7.73
C THR A 223 19.04 -10.70 -7.56
N ARG A 224 19.22 -12.00 -7.86
CA ARG A 224 18.20 -13.01 -7.58
C ARG A 224 18.05 -13.34 -6.07
N ARG A 225 18.85 -12.70 -5.21
CA ARG A 225 18.85 -12.96 -3.76
C ARG A 225 17.54 -12.58 -3.10
N TYR A 226 16.92 -11.48 -3.52
CA TYR A 226 15.63 -11.05 -2.97
C TYR A 226 14.53 -12.09 -3.22
N ASP A 227 14.37 -12.55 -4.45
CA ASP A 227 13.34 -13.55 -4.78
C ASP A 227 13.62 -14.91 -4.12
N ALA A 228 14.89 -15.30 -3.99
CA ALA A 228 15.28 -16.49 -3.25
C ALA A 228 14.92 -16.38 -1.75
N HIS A 229 15.17 -15.21 -1.15
CA HIS A 229 14.79 -14.91 0.22
C HIS A 229 13.28 -14.99 0.41
N LEU A 230 12.48 -14.39 -0.47
CA LEU A 230 11.02 -14.43 -0.39
C LEU A 230 10.48 -15.86 -0.49
N ARG A 231 11.02 -16.68 -1.40
CA ARG A 231 10.62 -18.11 -1.51
C ARG A 231 10.89 -18.88 -0.22
N ARG A 232 12.06 -18.65 0.42
CA ARG A 232 12.41 -19.26 1.70
C ARG A 232 11.47 -18.82 2.81
N LEU A 233 11.22 -17.52 2.90
CA LEU A 233 10.34 -16.93 3.91
C LEU A 233 8.91 -17.48 3.80
N ARG A 234 8.33 -17.53 2.60
CA ARG A 234 7.00 -18.10 2.37
C ARG A 234 6.92 -19.57 2.77
N ARG A 235 7.97 -20.36 2.49
CA ARG A 235 8.03 -21.78 2.91
C ARG A 235 7.99 -21.90 4.43
N GLN A 236 8.81 -21.13 5.13
CA GLN A 236 8.84 -21.13 6.61
C GLN A 236 7.49 -20.73 7.21
N LEU A 237 6.81 -19.74 6.63
CA LEU A 237 5.48 -19.33 7.07
C LEU A 237 4.43 -20.43 6.84
N ALA A 238 4.47 -21.11 5.70
CA ALA A 238 3.58 -22.23 5.41
C ALA A 238 3.77 -23.40 6.40
N GLU A 239 5.03 -23.75 6.72
CA GLU A 239 5.35 -24.78 7.70
C GLU A 239 4.84 -24.39 9.11
N ARG A 240 5.01 -23.14 9.52
CA ARG A 240 4.49 -22.65 10.81
C ARG A 240 2.97 -22.69 10.87
N LYS A 241 2.31 -22.31 9.77
CA LYS A 241 0.85 -22.40 9.67
C LYS A 241 0.36 -23.82 9.86
N GLN A 242 0.98 -24.81 9.20
CA GLN A 242 0.61 -26.23 9.36
C GLN A 242 0.76 -26.70 10.80
N ARG A 243 1.84 -26.32 11.49
CA ARG A 243 2.06 -26.71 12.90
C ARG A 243 1.05 -26.08 13.87
N ALA A 244 0.55 -24.89 13.57
CA ALA A 244 -0.45 -24.21 14.41
C ALA A 244 -1.86 -24.82 14.32
N TRP A 245 -2.12 -25.67 13.30
CA TRP A 245 -3.38 -26.37 13.13
C TRP A 245 -3.35 -27.84 13.61
N GLN A 246 -2.21 -28.33 14.06
CA GLN A 246 -2.03 -29.63 14.75
C GLN A 246 -2.11 -29.47 16.26
#